data_b16f38a04b01effb0cecafebaf6f9067
#
_entry.id   b16f38a04b01effb0cecafebaf6f9067
#
_cell.length_a   1.000
_cell.length_b   1.000
_cell.length_c   1.000
_cell.angle_alpha   90.00
_cell.angle_beta   90.00
_cell.angle_gamma   90.00
#
_symmetry.space_group_name_H-M   'P 1'
#
loop_
_entity.id
_entity.type
_entity.pdbx_description
1 polymer ?
#
loop_
_entity_poly.entity_id
_entity_poly.type
_entity_poly.pdbx_seq_one_letter_code
_entity_poly.pdbx_strand_id
1 'polypeptide(L)'
;RIDHGYTITDNPELAERAADQGIPFAVVPTNSYYLRTFTDEEWAVKHPIRRMVELGLKVFPNSDDPTMHHISISESWLLMMNWLGFSLADLRGFLANSIDAAWVDDETKIVWRQLWLPEFDRLAREAFGADCLPTA
;
A
#
# COMPACT_ATOMS: atom_id res chain seq x y z
N ARG A 1 2.49 -3.78 -13.41
CA ARG A 1 1.88 -2.90 -12.40
C ARG A 1 0.65 -2.22 -12.97
N ILE A 2 -0.37 -2.07 -12.14
CA ILE A 2 -1.57 -1.28 -12.46
C ILE A 2 -1.62 -0.12 -11.46
N ASP A 3 -1.81 1.10 -11.98
CA ASP A 3 -1.99 2.27 -11.13
C ASP A 3 -3.49 2.47 -10.88
N HIS A 4 -3.87 2.77 -9.62
CA HIS A 4 -5.25 2.79 -9.10
C HIS A 4 -5.94 1.42 -9.19
N GLY A 5 -6.74 1.15 -10.21
CA GLY A 5 -7.38 -0.15 -10.47
C GLY A 5 -8.49 -0.52 -9.48
N TYR A 6 -9.12 0.44 -8.81
CA TYR A 6 -10.05 0.21 -7.70
C TYR A 6 -11.29 -0.60 -8.10
N THR A 7 -11.77 -0.46 -9.34
CA THR A 7 -12.93 -1.19 -9.86
C THR A 7 -12.71 -2.70 -10.01
N ILE A 8 -11.47 -3.18 -9.83
CA ILE A 8 -11.18 -4.62 -9.82
C ILE A 8 -11.96 -5.34 -8.71
N THR A 9 -12.29 -4.64 -7.62
CA THR A 9 -13.08 -5.19 -6.51
C THR A 9 -14.51 -5.56 -6.90
N ASP A 10 -15.00 -5.04 -8.02
CA ASP A 10 -16.34 -5.33 -8.55
C ASP A 10 -16.38 -6.63 -9.36
N ASN A 11 -15.20 -7.20 -9.68
CA ASN A 11 -15.05 -8.45 -10.42
C ASN A 11 -14.17 -9.45 -9.66
N PRO A 12 -14.74 -10.34 -8.84
CA PRO A 12 -13.99 -11.28 -8.02
C PRO A 12 -13.06 -12.22 -8.82
N GLU A 13 -13.51 -12.70 -9.98
CA GLU A 13 -12.70 -13.61 -10.82
C GLU A 13 -11.46 -12.90 -11.37
N LEU A 14 -11.60 -11.63 -11.74
CA LEU A 14 -10.47 -10.83 -12.21
C LEU A 14 -9.51 -10.51 -11.06
N ALA A 15 -10.05 -10.23 -9.86
CA ALA A 15 -9.26 -9.97 -8.67
C ALA A 15 -8.44 -11.21 -8.27
N GLU A 16 -9.07 -12.39 -8.20
CA GLU A 16 -8.40 -13.66 -7.93
C GLU A 16 -7.25 -13.91 -8.93
N ARG A 17 -7.54 -13.75 -10.22
CA ARG A 17 -6.52 -13.92 -11.26
C ARG A 17 -5.36 -12.94 -11.14
N ALA A 18 -5.63 -11.70 -10.76
CA ALA A 18 -4.59 -10.69 -10.54
C ALA A 18 -3.74 -10.99 -9.30
N ALA A 19 -4.37 -11.52 -8.23
CA ALA A 19 -3.69 -11.96 -7.02
C ALA A 19 -2.77 -13.16 -7.33
N ASP A 20 -3.29 -14.19 -8.01
CA ASP A 20 -2.52 -15.40 -8.42
C ASP A 20 -1.31 -15.05 -9.30
N GLN A 21 -1.49 -14.09 -10.20
CA GLN A 21 -0.40 -13.60 -11.06
C GLN A 21 0.54 -12.63 -10.34
N GLY A 22 0.24 -12.26 -9.10
CA GLY A 22 1.04 -11.34 -8.31
C GLY A 22 1.16 -9.94 -8.91
N ILE A 23 0.13 -9.47 -9.62
CA ILE A 23 0.13 -8.15 -10.26
C ILE A 23 0.10 -7.06 -9.18
N PRO A 24 1.10 -6.15 -9.14
CA PRO A 24 1.11 -5.08 -8.15
C PRO A 24 0.23 -3.91 -8.56
N PHE A 25 -0.43 -3.29 -7.55
CA PHE A 25 -1.30 -2.13 -7.69
C PHE A 25 -0.72 -0.94 -6.91
N ALA A 26 -0.46 0.16 -7.61
CA ALA A 26 -0.10 1.44 -6.99
C ALA A 26 -1.38 2.17 -6.59
N VAL A 27 -1.71 2.18 -5.31
CA VAL A 27 -2.93 2.78 -4.79
C VAL A 27 -2.67 4.17 -4.24
N VAL A 28 -3.60 5.09 -4.46
CA VAL A 28 -3.49 6.50 -4.06
C VAL A 28 -4.61 6.83 -3.07
N PRO A 29 -4.34 6.78 -1.75
CA PRO A 29 -5.38 6.95 -0.75
C PRO A 29 -6.17 8.26 -0.89
N THR A 30 -5.51 9.35 -1.31
CA THR A 30 -6.11 10.67 -1.43
C THR A 30 -6.90 10.92 -2.71
N ASN A 31 -6.70 10.10 -3.75
CA ASN A 31 -7.35 10.33 -5.06
C ASN A 31 -8.88 10.37 -4.94
N SER A 32 -9.47 9.39 -4.26
CA SER A 32 -10.92 9.32 -4.05
C SER A 32 -11.47 10.49 -3.25
N TYR A 33 -10.70 11.07 -2.34
CA TYR A 33 -11.05 12.26 -1.59
C TYR A 33 -11.10 13.50 -2.50
N TYR A 34 -10.03 13.75 -3.24
CA TYR A 34 -9.94 14.92 -4.12
C TYR A 34 -10.89 14.85 -5.31
N LEU A 35 -11.14 13.67 -5.84
CA LEU A 35 -12.13 13.45 -6.90
C LEU A 35 -13.58 13.42 -6.38
N ARG A 36 -13.80 13.60 -5.06
CA ARG A 36 -15.12 13.59 -4.43
C ARG A 36 -15.91 12.31 -4.69
N THR A 37 -15.21 11.18 -4.81
CA THR A 37 -15.85 9.87 -5.01
C THR A 37 -16.63 9.42 -3.78
N PHE A 38 -16.17 9.85 -2.59
CA PHE A 38 -16.81 9.56 -1.30
C PHE A 38 -16.97 10.86 -0.50
N THR A 39 -17.90 10.88 0.46
CA THR A 39 -17.93 11.91 1.49
C THR A 39 -16.79 11.74 2.49
N ASP A 40 -16.54 12.76 3.32
CA ASP A 40 -15.46 12.72 4.31
C ASP A 40 -15.66 11.55 5.31
N GLU A 41 -16.93 11.27 5.70
CA GLU A 41 -17.28 10.17 6.60
C GLU A 41 -17.17 8.78 5.94
N GLU A 42 -17.43 8.71 4.63
CA GLU A 42 -17.39 7.47 3.87
C GLU A 42 -15.99 7.05 3.45
N TRP A 43 -15.09 8.02 3.28
CA TRP A 43 -13.79 7.81 2.66
C TRP A 43 -12.99 6.68 3.34
N ALA A 44 -12.82 6.75 4.66
CA ALA A 44 -12.06 5.76 5.41
C ALA A 44 -12.73 4.37 5.43
N VAL A 45 -14.06 4.32 5.34
CA VAL A 45 -14.83 3.08 5.47
C VAL A 45 -15.04 2.40 4.12
N LYS A 46 -15.32 3.19 3.08
CA LYS A 46 -15.70 2.67 1.74
C LYS A 46 -14.55 2.61 0.75
N HIS A 47 -13.35 3.14 1.11
CA HIS A 47 -12.24 3.14 0.17
C HIS A 47 -11.87 1.72 -0.25
N PRO A 48 -11.83 1.40 -1.55
CA PRO A 48 -11.67 0.03 -2.04
C PRO A 48 -10.31 -0.60 -1.70
N ILE A 49 -9.30 0.17 -1.28
CA ILE A 49 -7.99 -0.35 -0.91
C ILE A 49 -8.08 -1.47 0.14
N ARG A 50 -8.95 -1.34 1.15
CA ARG A 50 -9.15 -2.43 2.13
C ARG A 50 -9.59 -3.71 1.46
N ARG A 51 -10.59 -3.60 0.59
CA ARG A 51 -11.11 -4.75 -0.15
C ARG A 51 -10.07 -5.37 -1.07
N MET A 52 -9.22 -4.55 -1.68
CA MET A 52 -8.11 -5.03 -2.52
C MET A 52 -7.14 -5.89 -1.70
N VAL A 53 -6.77 -5.45 -0.49
CA VAL A 53 -5.89 -6.22 0.42
C VAL A 53 -6.57 -7.52 0.87
N GLU A 54 -7.85 -7.49 1.25
CA GLU A 54 -8.63 -8.68 1.62
C GLU A 54 -8.70 -9.72 0.50
N LEU A 55 -8.73 -9.27 -0.74
CA LEU A 55 -8.71 -10.13 -1.94
C LEU A 55 -7.29 -10.63 -2.29
N GLY A 56 -6.29 -10.35 -1.46
CA GLY A 56 -4.91 -10.81 -1.66
C GLY A 56 -4.14 -10.06 -2.76
N LEU A 57 -4.64 -8.93 -3.22
CA LEU A 57 -3.95 -8.12 -4.23
C LEU A 57 -2.69 -7.48 -3.65
N LYS A 58 -1.62 -7.43 -4.42
CA LYS A 58 -0.37 -6.78 -4.05
C LYS A 58 -0.48 -5.27 -4.18
N VAL A 59 -0.92 -4.58 -3.14
CA VAL A 59 -1.03 -3.13 -3.13
C VAL A 59 0.19 -2.47 -2.50
N PHE A 60 0.47 -1.22 -2.89
CA PHE A 60 1.41 -0.33 -2.22
C PHE A 60 0.96 1.13 -2.40
N PRO A 61 1.09 1.99 -1.37
CA PRO A 61 0.63 3.38 -1.44
C PRO A 61 1.53 4.25 -2.30
N ASN A 62 0.91 5.18 -3.01
CA ASN A 62 1.53 6.20 -3.84
C ASN A 62 0.86 7.56 -3.57
N SER A 63 1.54 8.66 -3.86
CA SER A 63 1.00 10.02 -3.74
C SER A 63 0.34 10.52 -5.02
N ASP A 64 0.57 9.86 -6.18
CA ASP A 64 0.19 10.34 -7.51
C ASP A 64 0.78 11.73 -7.79
N ASP A 65 -0.04 12.77 -7.82
CA ASP A 65 0.35 14.16 -7.99
C ASP A 65 0.50 14.87 -6.63
N PRO A 66 1.66 14.78 -5.95
CA PRO A 66 1.81 15.29 -4.58
C PRO A 66 1.53 16.79 -4.47
N THR A 67 1.84 17.55 -5.51
CA THR A 67 1.56 19.00 -5.55
C THR A 67 0.05 19.28 -5.63
N MET A 68 -0.70 18.54 -6.44
CA MET A 68 -2.15 18.70 -6.56
C MET A 68 -2.89 18.19 -5.33
N HIS A 69 -2.43 17.07 -4.79
CA HIS A 69 -3.05 16.44 -3.62
C HIS A 69 -2.55 17.04 -2.30
N HIS A 70 -1.61 18.00 -2.34
CA HIS A 70 -1.02 18.60 -1.15
C HIS A 70 -0.57 17.57 -0.12
N ILE A 71 0.07 16.49 -0.58
CA ILE A 71 0.46 15.35 0.24
C ILE A 71 1.86 14.86 -0.16
N SER A 72 2.65 14.53 0.82
CA SER A 72 3.90 13.81 0.62
C SER A 72 3.66 12.30 0.53
N ILE A 73 4.67 11.56 0.05
CA ILE A 73 4.60 10.09 0.07
C ILE A 73 4.50 9.55 1.50
N SER A 74 5.19 10.16 2.46
CA SER A 74 5.12 9.75 3.87
C SER A 74 3.72 9.92 4.45
N GLU A 75 3.03 11.01 4.14
CA GLU A 75 1.64 11.22 4.54
C GLU A 75 0.70 10.21 3.90
N SER A 76 0.91 9.84 2.63
CA SER A 76 0.14 8.77 1.98
C SER A 76 0.26 7.44 2.73
N TRP A 77 1.47 7.11 3.23
CA TRP A 77 1.69 5.92 4.05
C TRP A 77 1.03 6.03 5.43
N LEU A 78 1.08 7.21 6.06
CA LEU A 78 0.39 7.46 7.32
C LEU A 78 -1.14 7.35 7.19
N LEU A 79 -1.71 7.75 6.06
CA LEU A 79 -3.14 7.57 5.79
C LEU A 79 -3.55 6.10 5.76
N MET A 80 -2.71 5.22 5.20
CA MET A 80 -2.96 3.77 5.20
C MET A 80 -3.13 3.25 6.64
N MET A 81 -2.31 3.71 7.57
CA MET A 81 -2.37 3.29 8.97
C MET A 81 -3.50 4.01 9.72
N ASN A 82 -3.51 5.34 9.70
CA ASN A 82 -4.33 6.15 10.60
C ASN A 82 -5.82 6.17 10.18
N TRP A 83 -6.11 6.08 8.90
CA TRP A 83 -7.47 6.20 8.37
C TRP A 83 -7.99 4.87 7.80
N LEU A 84 -7.15 4.13 7.10
CA LEU A 84 -7.56 2.85 6.54
C LEU A 84 -7.29 1.67 7.50
N GLY A 85 -6.65 1.91 8.66
CA GLY A 85 -6.52 0.96 9.76
C GLY A 85 -5.59 -0.22 9.46
N PHE A 86 -4.63 -0.06 8.55
CA PHE A 86 -3.61 -1.07 8.29
C PHE A 86 -2.58 -1.08 9.42
N SER A 87 -2.11 -2.26 9.75
CA SER A 87 -1.07 -2.47 10.76
C SER A 87 0.34 -2.17 10.23
N LEU A 88 1.32 -2.08 11.12
CA LEU A 88 2.73 -2.01 10.72
C LEU A 88 3.18 -3.22 9.90
N ALA A 89 2.63 -4.41 10.18
CA ALA A 89 2.90 -5.60 9.39
C ALA A 89 2.38 -5.47 7.95
N ASP A 90 1.18 -4.88 7.78
CA ASP A 90 0.65 -4.57 6.44
C ASP A 90 1.54 -3.55 5.72
N LEU A 91 1.96 -2.47 6.40
CA LEU A 91 2.85 -1.47 5.81
C LEU A 91 4.18 -2.09 5.36
N ARG A 92 4.74 -3.00 6.17
CA ARG A 92 5.93 -3.76 5.77
C ARG A 92 5.68 -4.58 4.50
N GLY A 93 4.50 -5.20 4.40
CA GLY A 93 4.07 -5.91 3.19
C GLY A 93 3.96 -4.97 1.99
N PHE A 94 3.40 -3.78 2.17
CA PHE A 94 3.32 -2.77 1.12
C PHE A 94 4.69 -2.29 0.66
N LEU A 95 5.66 -2.16 1.58
CA LEU A 95 7.05 -1.86 1.23
C LEU A 95 7.63 -2.96 0.33
N ALA A 96 7.45 -4.23 0.69
CA ALA A 96 7.89 -5.35 -0.14
C ALA A 96 7.24 -5.33 -1.53
N ASN A 97 5.92 -5.07 -1.60
CA ASN A 97 5.20 -4.95 -2.85
C ASN A 97 5.70 -3.78 -3.72
N SER A 98 6.06 -2.64 -3.10
CA SER A 98 6.60 -1.49 -3.84
C SER A 98 7.95 -1.79 -4.48
N ILE A 99 8.80 -2.55 -3.80
CA ILE A 99 10.08 -3.02 -4.34
C ILE A 99 9.83 -3.95 -5.54
N ASP A 100 8.89 -4.89 -5.42
CA ASP A 100 8.55 -5.81 -6.52
C ASP A 100 8.01 -5.06 -7.74
N ALA A 101 7.22 -4.02 -7.50
CA ALA A 101 6.60 -3.20 -8.55
C ALA A 101 7.56 -2.24 -9.25
N ALA A 102 8.74 -2.00 -8.69
CA ALA A 102 9.71 -1.06 -9.26
C ALA A 102 10.24 -1.54 -10.61
N TRP A 103 10.42 -0.60 -11.54
CA TRP A 103 10.96 -0.87 -12.87
C TRP A 103 12.49 -0.79 -12.86
N VAL A 104 13.09 -1.68 -12.09
CA VAL A 104 14.54 -1.88 -11.99
C VAL A 104 14.85 -3.36 -12.17
N ASP A 105 16.13 -3.71 -12.35
CA ASP A 105 16.58 -5.09 -12.44
C ASP A 105 16.38 -5.86 -11.13
N ASP A 106 16.40 -7.17 -11.22
CA ASP A 106 16.15 -8.04 -10.07
C ASP A 106 17.27 -7.97 -9.02
N GLU A 107 18.52 -7.71 -9.43
CA GLU A 107 19.65 -7.54 -8.50
C GLU A 107 19.43 -6.32 -7.63
N THR A 108 18.99 -5.21 -8.20
CA THR A 108 18.62 -3.99 -7.46
C THR A 108 17.48 -4.27 -6.47
N LYS A 109 16.44 -5.03 -6.86
CA LYS A 109 15.34 -5.40 -5.97
C LYS A 109 15.82 -6.24 -4.79
N ILE A 110 16.72 -7.19 -5.03
CA ILE A 110 17.32 -8.01 -3.96
C ILE A 110 18.05 -7.13 -2.96
N VAL A 111 18.89 -6.20 -3.44
CA VAL A 111 19.62 -5.25 -2.58
C VAL A 111 18.64 -4.39 -1.77
N TRP A 112 17.60 -3.84 -2.39
CA TRP A 112 16.61 -3.02 -1.69
C TRP A 112 15.84 -3.81 -0.63
N ARG A 113 15.46 -5.05 -0.90
CA ARG A 113 14.83 -5.93 0.09
C ARG A 113 15.73 -6.18 1.31
N GLN A 114 17.02 -6.44 1.07
CA GLN A 114 17.99 -6.70 2.12
C GLN A 114 18.30 -5.47 2.98
N LEU A 115 18.19 -4.27 2.42
CA LEU A 115 18.45 -3.02 3.13
C LEU A 115 17.19 -2.44 3.77
N TRP A 116 16.10 -2.33 3.03
CA TRP A 116 14.94 -1.54 3.46
C TRP A 116 14.00 -2.29 4.39
N LEU A 117 13.79 -3.61 4.19
CA LEU A 117 12.90 -4.35 5.09
C LEU A 117 13.47 -4.46 6.51
N PRO A 118 14.77 -4.80 6.72
CA PRO A 118 15.34 -4.78 8.06
C PRO A 118 15.39 -3.37 8.68
N GLU A 119 15.61 -2.34 7.87
CA GLU A 119 15.61 -0.96 8.36
C GLU A 119 14.21 -0.51 8.77
N PHE A 120 13.17 -0.90 8.01
CA PHE A 120 11.77 -0.70 8.42
C PHE A 120 11.50 -1.38 9.76
N ASP A 121 11.92 -2.64 9.91
CA ASP A 121 11.73 -3.41 11.14
C ASP A 121 12.44 -2.76 12.34
N ARG A 122 13.65 -2.25 12.13
CA ARG A 122 14.42 -1.53 13.16
C ARG A 122 13.71 -0.26 13.60
N LEU A 123 13.32 0.60 12.64
CA LEU A 123 12.64 1.86 12.90
C LEU A 123 11.27 1.66 13.55
N ALA A 124 10.51 0.65 13.10
CA ALA A 124 9.23 0.32 13.69
C ALA A 124 9.38 -0.08 15.16
N ARG A 125 10.34 -0.95 15.49
CA ARG A 125 10.59 -1.36 16.89
C ARG A 125 11.10 -0.23 17.76
N GLU A 126 11.91 0.67 17.21
CA GLU A 126 12.39 1.85 17.91
C GLU A 126 11.24 2.81 18.27
N ALA A 127 10.30 3.02 17.34
CA ALA A 127 9.20 3.97 17.50
C ALA A 127 8.01 3.40 18.30
N PHE A 128 7.70 2.11 18.16
CA PHE A 128 6.46 1.49 18.68
C PHE A 128 6.71 0.34 19.67
N GLY A 129 7.96 -0.02 19.95
CA GLY A 129 8.34 -1.10 20.85
C GLY A 129 8.65 -2.43 20.15
N ALA A 130 9.30 -3.34 20.89
CA ALA A 130 9.85 -4.59 20.34
C ALA A 130 8.78 -5.52 19.72
N ASP A 131 7.57 -5.50 20.26
CA ASP A 131 6.48 -6.41 19.90
C ASP A 131 5.56 -5.86 18.79
N CYS A 132 5.90 -4.72 18.19
CA CYS A 132 5.06 -4.07 17.17
C CYS A 132 4.98 -4.80 15.83
N LEU A 133 5.90 -5.73 15.57
CA LEU A 133 5.94 -6.60 14.39
C LEU A 133 6.07 -8.06 14.82
N PRO A 134 5.49 -9.01 14.05
CA PRO A 134 5.71 -10.43 14.27
C PRO A 134 7.21 -10.77 14.32
N THR A 135 7.58 -11.69 15.19
CA THR A 135 8.92 -12.30 15.15
C THR A 135 9.03 -13.16 13.88
N ALA A 136 10.11 -12.96 13.13
CA ALA A 136 10.40 -13.72 11.92
C ALA A 136 10.63 -15.20 12.22
#